data_6b36ee2fe09061cb1974e38f2a8ee9be
#
_entry.id   6b36ee2fe09061cb1974e38f2a8ee9be
#
_cell.length_a   1.000
_cell.length_b   1.000
_cell.length_c   1.000
_cell.angle_alpha   90.00
_cell.angle_beta   90.00
_cell.angle_gamma   90.00
#
_symmetry.space_group_name_H-M   'P 1'
#
loop_
_entity.id
_entity.type
_entity.pdbx_description
1 polymer ?
#
loop_
_entity_poly.entity_id
_entity_poly.type
_entity_poly.pdbx_seq_one_letter_code
_entity_poly.pdbx_strand_id
1 'polypeptide(L)'
;LLSINSLRERTYHLLEILNREVQLAEIKASIQMRAREDIDQQQREYFLQQQIKTIQDELGGSGQEQEIEEMRQKAERMRWNAEVRETFLKELAKLERTHPQSPDYSVQLNYLQTMLNLPWGVYTTDNLNLKNAEKTLNKDHYGLEKVKERILEHLAVLKLKGDMKSPIICLYGPPGVGKTSLGKSIASALKRKYVRMSLGGVHDEAEIRGHRKTYIGAMPGRIIKSLIKAGASNPVFI
;
A
#
# COMPACT_ATOMS: atom_id res chain seq x y z
N LEU A 1 -55.72 35.26 26.95
CA LEU A 1 -55.77 35.93 28.25
C LEU A 1 -57.04 36.78 28.42
N LEU A 2 -57.43 37.58 27.43
CA LEU A 2 -58.57 38.50 27.53
C LEU A 2 -59.97 37.81 27.60
N SER A 3 -60.09 36.59 27.17
CA SER A 3 -61.31 35.78 27.19
C SER A 3 -61.55 35.06 28.54
N ILE A 4 -60.58 35.11 29.46
CA ILE A 4 -60.67 34.42 30.74
C ILE A 4 -61.27 35.43 31.81
N ASN A 5 -62.44 35.12 32.33
CA ASN A 5 -63.15 36.00 33.27
C ASN A 5 -62.58 35.96 34.70
N SER A 6 -62.00 34.85 35.12
CA SER A 6 -61.39 34.70 36.44
C SER A 6 -59.99 35.35 36.47
N LEU A 7 -59.78 36.30 37.38
CA LEU A 7 -58.47 36.95 37.54
C LEU A 7 -57.42 35.95 37.94
N ARG A 8 -57.71 34.97 38.77
CA ARG A 8 -56.79 33.91 39.22
C ARG A 8 -56.33 33.03 38.08
N GLU A 9 -57.21 32.56 37.21
CA GLU A 9 -56.91 31.75 36.06
C GLU A 9 -56.10 32.53 35.02
N ARG A 10 -56.40 33.81 34.84
CA ARG A 10 -55.68 34.69 33.94
C ARG A 10 -54.23 34.87 34.39
N THR A 11 -53.97 35.04 35.71
CA THR A 11 -52.60 35.15 36.23
C THR A 11 -51.81 33.85 36.12
N TYR A 12 -52.43 32.68 36.34
CA TYR A 12 -51.78 31.39 36.11
C TYR A 12 -51.38 31.19 34.67
N HIS A 13 -52.25 31.51 33.75
CA HIS A 13 -52.00 31.36 32.31
C HIS A 13 -50.93 32.37 31.84
N LEU A 14 -50.91 33.58 32.38
CA LEU A 14 -49.85 34.53 32.10
C LEU A 14 -48.47 34.03 32.62
N LEU A 15 -48.46 33.47 33.82
CA LEU A 15 -47.22 32.90 34.41
C LEU A 15 -46.71 31.71 33.55
N GLU A 16 -47.58 30.89 33.08
CA GLU A 16 -47.22 29.77 32.18
C GLU A 16 -46.59 30.28 30.88
N ILE A 17 -47.21 31.28 30.25
CA ILE A 17 -46.67 31.90 29.03
C ILE A 17 -45.29 32.54 29.30
N LEU A 18 -45.13 33.26 30.37
CA LEU A 18 -43.87 33.90 30.73
C LEU A 18 -42.77 32.87 31.01
N ASN A 19 -43.07 31.80 31.74
CA ASN A 19 -42.10 30.71 31.98
C ASN A 19 -41.67 30.07 30.70
N ARG A 20 -42.58 29.81 29.73
CA ARG A 20 -42.25 29.26 28.43
C ARG A 20 -41.36 30.19 27.60
N GLU A 21 -41.65 31.52 27.64
CA GLU A 21 -40.82 32.51 26.95
C GLU A 21 -39.42 32.61 27.55
N VAL A 22 -39.28 32.55 28.88
CA VAL A 22 -37.99 32.53 29.57
C VAL A 22 -37.19 31.28 29.15
N GLN A 23 -37.80 30.09 29.18
CA GLN A 23 -37.14 28.86 28.75
C GLN A 23 -36.66 28.93 27.27
N LEU A 24 -37.51 29.47 26.39
CA LEU A 24 -37.15 29.67 24.99
C LEU A 24 -35.99 30.66 24.81
N ALA A 25 -35.96 31.74 25.62
CA ALA A 25 -34.88 32.71 25.62
C ALA A 25 -33.55 32.11 26.11
N GLU A 26 -33.60 31.29 27.18
CA GLU A 26 -32.41 30.57 27.67
C GLU A 26 -31.86 29.58 26.68
N ILE A 27 -32.74 28.81 26.01
CA ILE A 27 -32.32 27.87 24.94
C ILE A 27 -31.69 28.63 23.76
N LYS A 28 -32.29 29.75 23.32
CA LYS A 28 -31.72 30.58 22.26
C LYS A 28 -30.34 31.13 22.65
N ALA A 29 -30.19 31.63 23.89
CA ALA A 29 -28.91 32.14 24.36
C ALA A 29 -27.82 31.03 24.40
N SER A 30 -28.18 29.83 24.87
CA SER A 30 -27.25 28.69 24.91
C SER A 30 -26.84 28.22 23.51
N ILE A 31 -27.75 28.19 22.55
CA ILE A 31 -27.45 27.87 21.16
C ILE A 31 -26.52 28.92 20.54
N GLN A 32 -26.79 30.21 20.76
CA GLN A 32 -25.95 31.27 20.23
C GLN A 32 -24.54 31.26 20.85
N MET A 33 -24.42 30.94 22.13
CA MET A 33 -23.12 30.81 22.79
C MET A 33 -22.30 29.66 22.20
N ARG A 34 -22.90 28.48 22.07
CA ARG A 34 -22.23 27.33 21.43
C ARG A 34 -21.82 27.62 20.00
N ALA A 35 -22.70 28.21 19.19
CA ALA A 35 -22.38 28.57 17.81
C ALA A 35 -21.21 29.57 17.72
N ARG A 36 -21.07 30.50 18.67
CA ARG A 36 -19.91 31.42 18.76
C ARG A 36 -18.64 30.66 19.12
N GLU A 37 -18.69 29.78 20.12
CA GLU A 37 -17.57 28.95 20.52
C GLU A 37 -17.07 28.08 19.38
N ASP A 38 -17.97 27.43 18.61
CA ASP A 38 -17.62 26.61 17.43
C ASP A 38 -16.96 27.44 16.32
N ILE A 39 -17.48 28.66 16.07
CA ILE A 39 -16.91 29.58 15.07
C ILE A 39 -15.51 30.04 15.52
N ASP A 40 -15.35 30.44 16.77
CA ASP A 40 -14.06 30.90 17.32
C ASP A 40 -13.01 29.75 17.26
N GLN A 41 -13.43 28.53 17.57
CA GLN A 41 -12.56 27.35 17.46
C GLN A 41 -12.14 27.11 16.02
N GLN A 42 -13.07 27.12 15.07
CA GLN A 42 -12.75 26.95 13.64
C GLN A 42 -11.82 28.04 13.11
N GLN A 43 -12.05 29.30 13.51
CA GLN A 43 -11.17 30.41 13.12
C GLN A 43 -9.76 30.23 13.69
N ARG A 44 -9.65 29.77 14.93
CA ARG A 44 -8.36 29.53 15.60
C ARG A 44 -7.61 28.38 14.90
N GLU A 45 -8.31 27.28 14.58
CA GLU A 45 -7.71 26.16 13.83
C GLU A 45 -7.23 26.60 12.45
N TYR A 46 -8.03 27.37 11.72
CA TYR A 46 -7.64 27.92 10.43
C TYR A 46 -6.39 28.81 10.53
N PHE A 47 -6.35 29.70 11.53
CA PHE A 47 -5.20 30.57 11.76
C PHE A 47 -3.93 29.79 12.11
N LEU A 48 -4.03 28.77 12.95
CA LEU A 48 -2.91 27.90 13.28
C LEU A 48 -2.41 27.13 12.06
N GLN A 49 -3.31 26.61 11.22
CA GLN A 49 -2.94 25.96 9.96
C GLN A 49 -2.21 26.91 9.00
N GLN A 50 -2.67 28.15 8.90
CA GLN A 50 -1.99 29.19 8.11
C GLN A 50 -0.59 29.50 8.67
N GLN A 51 -0.43 29.62 9.97
CA GLN A 51 0.89 29.82 10.59
C GLN A 51 1.83 28.65 10.33
N ILE A 52 1.35 27.41 10.49
CA ILE A 52 2.13 26.20 10.18
C ILE A 52 2.59 26.23 8.73
N LYS A 53 1.69 26.56 7.79
CA LYS A 53 2.02 26.66 6.38
C LYS A 53 3.09 27.73 6.10
N THR A 54 2.94 28.92 6.68
CA THR A 54 3.93 30.01 6.52
C THR A 54 5.30 29.60 7.09
N ILE A 55 5.33 28.95 8.25
CA ILE A 55 6.57 28.46 8.85
C ILE A 55 7.21 27.36 7.98
N GLN A 56 6.41 26.46 7.41
CA GLN A 56 6.89 25.43 6.49
C GLN A 56 7.48 26.04 5.21
N ASP A 57 6.83 27.06 4.65
CA ASP A 57 7.30 27.79 3.48
C ASP A 57 8.62 28.56 3.76
N GLU A 58 8.76 29.15 4.95
CA GLU A 58 9.98 29.83 5.39
C GLU A 58 11.15 28.87 5.70
N LEU A 59 10.88 27.63 6.11
CA LEU A 59 11.89 26.61 6.39
C LEU A 59 12.40 25.88 5.12
N GLY A 60 12.01 26.31 3.95
CA GLY A 60 12.59 25.81 2.69
C GLY A 60 11.73 24.78 1.94
N GLY A 61 10.46 24.93 2.01
CA GLY A 61 9.50 24.12 1.28
C GLY A 61 8.65 23.22 2.20
N SER A 62 7.44 22.95 1.78
CA SER A 62 6.59 21.98 2.47
C SER A 62 7.30 20.61 2.44
N GLY A 63 7.26 19.85 3.52
CA GLY A 63 7.84 18.49 3.55
C GLY A 63 7.40 17.62 2.36
N GLN A 64 6.35 18.01 1.70
CA GLN A 64 5.82 17.45 0.47
C GLN A 64 6.70 17.71 -0.76
N GLU A 65 7.19 18.95 -0.95
CA GLU A 65 8.08 19.29 -2.07
C GLU A 65 9.41 18.54 -1.93
N GLN A 66 9.90 18.41 -0.70
CA GLN A 66 11.08 17.61 -0.41
C GLN A 66 10.87 16.13 -0.72
N GLU A 67 9.72 15.56 -0.34
CA GLU A 67 9.39 14.17 -0.65
C GLU A 67 9.30 13.92 -2.17
N ILE A 68 8.67 14.83 -2.90
CA ILE A 68 8.58 14.76 -4.37
C ILE A 68 9.97 14.85 -5.01
N GLU A 69 10.81 15.77 -4.56
CA GLU A 69 12.17 15.92 -5.06
C GLU A 69 13.03 14.69 -4.74
N GLU A 70 12.93 14.13 -3.54
CA GLU A 70 13.58 12.86 -3.21
C GLU A 70 13.13 11.71 -4.10
N MET A 71 11.84 11.62 -4.41
CA MET A 71 11.31 10.61 -5.33
C MET A 71 11.87 10.81 -6.74
N ARG A 72 12.00 12.05 -7.21
CA ARG A 72 12.59 12.40 -8.50
C ARG A 72 14.06 11.97 -8.57
N GLN A 73 14.84 12.29 -7.55
CA GLN A 73 16.25 11.91 -7.46
C GLN A 73 16.45 10.39 -7.36
N LYS A 74 15.58 9.69 -6.61
CA LYS A 74 15.60 8.22 -6.57
C LYS A 74 15.31 7.62 -7.94
N ALA A 75 14.31 8.17 -8.66
CA ALA A 75 13.92 7.70 -9.99
C ALA A 75 15.07 7.85 -11.02
N GLU A 76 15.88 8.91 -10.93
CA GLU A 76 17.03 9.11 -11.82
C GLU A 76 18.12 8.05 -11.63
N ARG A 77 18.27 7.53 -10.43
CA ARG A 77 19.24 6.47 -10.09
C ARG A 77 18.76 5.07 -10.48
N MET A 78 17.47 4.92 -10.82
CA MET A 78 16.87 3.62 -11.15
C MET A 78 17.18 3.21 -12.59
N ARG A 79 17.38 1.91 -12.79
CA ARG A 79 17.59 1.30 -14.13
C ARG A 79 16.25 1.00 -14.79
N TRP A 80 15.49 2.03 -15.10
CA TRP A 80 14.19 1.90 -15.76
C TRP A 80 14.32 1.88 -17.28
N ASN A 81 13.40 1.18 -17.95
CA ASN A 81 13.19 1.38 -19.39
C ASN A 81 12.48 2.73 -19.62
N ALA A 82 12.50 3.20 -20.86
CA ALA A 82 11.90 4.50 -21.22
C ALA A 82 10.41 4.60 -20.87
N GLU A 83 9.65 3.53 -21.08
CA GLU A 83 8.21 3.46 -20.83
C GLU A 83 7.87 3.60 -19.33
N VAL A 84 8.60 2.89 -18.47
CA VAL A 84 8.38 2.97 -17.02
C VAL A 84 8.75 4.35 -16.49
N ARG A 85 9.86 4.92 -16.99
CA ARG A 85 10.30 6.27 -16.62
C ARG A 85 9.27 7.33 -17.02
N GLU A 86 8.76 7.26 -18.22
CA GLU A 86 7.72 8.17 -18.70
C GLU A 86 6.44 8.06 -17.86
N THR A 87 6.02 6.84 -17.55
CA THR A 87 4.84 6.59 -16.71
C THR A 87 5.03 7.16 -15.31
N PHE A 88 6.20 6.95 -14.71
CA PHE A 88 6.52 7.49 -13.38
C PHE A 88 6.47 9.02 -13.37
N LEU A 89 7.11 9.68 -14.35
CA LEU A 89 7.12 11.14 -14.43
C LEU A 89 5.73 11.73 -14.65
N LYS A 90 4.88 11.08 -15.45
CA LYS A 90 3.47 11.48 -15.63
C LYS A 90 2.67 11.40 -14.33
N GLU A 91 2.84 10.31 -13.58
CA GLU A 91 2.13 10.14 -12.31
C GLU A 91 2.70 11.08 -11.22
N LEU A 92 4.02 11.35 -11.23
CA LEU A 92 4.64 12.33 -10.32
C LEU A 92 4.10 13.75 -10.57
N ALA A 93 4.00 14.17 -11.86
CA ALA A 93 3.42 15.45 -12.23
C ALA A 93 1.93 15.58 -11.85
N LYS A 94 1.20 14.47 -11.75
CA LYS A 94 -0.18 14.49 -11.21
C LYS A 94 -0.16 14.68 -9.69
N LEU A 95 0.75 14.00 -8.99
CA LEU A 95 0.89 14.13 -7.53
C LEU A 95 1.21 15.58 -7.14
N GLU A 96 2.09 16.25 -7.88
CA GLU A 96 2.45 17.67 -7.68
C GLU A 96 1.23 18.62 -7.76
N ARG A 97 0.24 18.27 -8.59
CA ARG A 97 -0.98 19.06 -8.77
C ARG A 97 -2.12 18.69 -7.84
N THR A 98 -1.98 17.54 -7.13
CA THR A 98 -3.03 17.03 -6.25
C THR A 98 -2.87 17.62 -4.86
N HIS A 99 -3.96 18.14 -4.31
CA HIS A 99 -3.93 18.72 -2.95
C HIS A 99 -3.61 17.64 -1.91
N PRO A 100 -2.69 17.90 -0.95
CA PRO A 100 -2.24 16.90 0.02
C PRO A 100 -3.35 16.30 0.89
N GLN A 101 -4.39 17.08 1.17
CA GLN A 101 -5.53 16.62 1.96
C GLN A 101 -6.54 15.77 1.14
N SER A 102 -6.34 15.66 -0.18
CA SER A 102 -7.19 14.80 -1.00
C SER A 102 -6.89 13.33 -0.74
N PRO A 103 -7.91 12.46 -0.63
CA PRO A 103 -7.72 11.01 -0.56
C PRO A 103 -6.90 10.46 -1.74
N ASP A 104 -7.01 11.07 -2.91
CA ASP A 104 -6.27 10.67 -4.12
C ASP A 104 -4.76 10.88 -3.96
N TYR A 105 -4.32 11.86 -3.16
CA TYR A 105 -2.90 12.10 -2.91
C TYR A 105 -2.22 10.87 -2.30
N SER A 106 -2.78 10.31 -1.25
CA SER A 106 -2.24 9.12 -0.58
C SER A 106 -2.19 7.89 -1.49
N VAL A 107 -3.19 7.73 -2.35
CA VAL A 107 -3.24 6.64 -3.34
C VAL A 107 -2.12 6.78 -4.37
N GLN A 108 -1.94 7.98 -4.92
CA GLN A 108 -0.88 8.28 -5.90
C GLN A 108 0.52 8.14 -5.28
N LEU A 109 0.70 8.66 -4.07
CA LEU A 109 1.95 8.56 -3.32
C LEU A 109 2.35 7.09 -3.11
N ASN A 110 1.44 6.25 -2.61
CA ASN A 110 1.68 4.82 -2.40
C ASN A 110 2.02 4.09 -3.71
N TYR A 111 1.39 4.48 -4.82
CA TYR A 111 1.69 3.92 -6.13
C TYR A 111 3.12 4.26 -6.58
N LEU A 112 3.52 5.52 -6.49
CA LEU A 112 4.87 5.97 -6.84
C LEU A 112 5.93 5.36 -5.94
N GLN A 113 5.69 5.29 -4.63
CA GLN A 113 6.58 4.61 -3.69
C GLN A 113 6.71 3.12 -4.02
N THR A 114 5.63 2.45 -4.42
CA THR A 114 5.67 1.05 -4.86
C THR A 114 6.53 0.89 -6.11
N MET A 115 6.43 1.80 -7.10
CA MET A 115 7.26 1.80 -8.30
C MET A 115 8.75 1.98 -7.96
N LEU A 116 9.09 2.87 -7.03
CA LEU A 116 10.46 3.09 -6.58
C LEU A 116 11.04 1.90 -5.80
N ASN A 117 10.21 1.19 -5.04
CA ASN A 117 10.65 0.06 -4.22
C ASN A 117 10.82 -1.24 -5.01
N LEU A 118 10.29 -1.32 -6.23
CA LEU A 118 10.46 -2.50 -7.09
C LEU A 118 11.92 -2.62 -7.56
N PRO A 119 12.48 -3.84 -7.56
CA PRO A 119 13.87 -4.08 -7.97
C PRO A 119 14.03 -4.10 -9.51
N TRP A 120 13.74 -2.99 -10.17
CA TRP A 120 13.82 -2.87 -11.63
C TRP A 120 15.23 -3.15 -12.16
N GLY A 121 15.34 -4.14 -13.06
CA GLY A 121 16.62 -4.48 -13.67
C GLY A 121 17.67 -5.04 -12.72
N VAL A 122 17.31 -5.35 -11.48
CA VAL A 122 18.19 -5.98 -10.48
C VAL A 122 18.04 -7.49 -10.58
N TYR A 123 18.99 -8.14 -11.22
CA TYR A 123 19.01 -9.60 -11.39
C TYR A 123 20.13 -10.21 -10.56
N THR A 124 19.85 -11.33 -9.91
CA THR A 124 20.90 -12.18 -9.35
C THR A 124 21.57 -12.97 -10.49
N THR A 125 22.90 -13.13 -10.42
CA THR A 125 23.62 -13.96 -11.40
C THR A 125 23.29 -15.44 -11.20
N ASP A 126 22.78 -16.07 -12.25
CA ASP A 126 22.35 -17.46 -12.20
C ASP A 126 23.56 -18.41 -12.23
N ASN A 127 23.53 -19.39 -11.35
CA ASN A 127 24.47 -20.49 -11.37
C ASN A 127 23.82 -21.72 -12.00
N LEU A 128 23.98 -21.88 -13.32
CA LEU A 128 23.47 -23.01 -14.08
C LEU A 128 24.46 -24.19 -14.14
N ASN A 129 25.25 -24.39 -13.09
CA ASN A 129 26.15 -25.54 -12.97
C ASN A 129 25.37 -26.76 -12.43
N LEU A 130 25.06 -27.70 -13.35
CA LEU A 130 24.28 -28.89 -13.04
C LEU A 130 24.93 -29.78 -11.96
N LYS A 131 26.28 -29.91 -11.94
CA LYS A 131 26.98 -30.67 -10.92
C LYS A 131 26.80 -30.05 -9.51
N ASN A 132 26.79 -28.72 -9.44
CA ASN A 132 26.54 -28.03 -8.18
C ASN A 132 25.07 -28.15 -7.74
N ALA A 133 24.15 -28.08 -8.69
CA ALA A 133 22.73 -28.28 -8.41
C ALA A 133 22.44 -29.68 -7.89
N GLU A 134 23.02 -30.71 -8.52
CA GLU A 134 22.93 -32.10 -8.07
C GLU A 134 23.48 -32.29 -6.65
N LYS A 135 24.68 -31.75 -6.37
CA LYS A 135 25.28 -31.80 -5.03
C LYS A 135 24.39 -31.16 -3.97
N THR A 136 23.80 -29.99 -4.27
CA THR A 136 22.91 -29.28 -3.37
C THR A 136 21.64 -30.08 -3.09
N LEU A 137 21.01 -30.62 -4.14
CA LEU A 137 19.81 -31.43 -4.02
C LEU A 137 20.07 -32.71 -3.22
N ASN A 138 21.22 -33.40 -3.45
CA ASN A 138 21.58 -34.62 -2.73
C ASN A 138 21.96 -34.37 -1.28
N LYS A 139 22.55 -33.23 -0.97
CA LYS A 139 22.86 -32.80 0.40
C LYS A 139 21.60 -32.52 1.23
N ASP A 140 20.62 -31.84 0.61
CA ASP A 140 19.45 -31.35 1.33
C ASP A 140 18.32 -32.39 1.38
N HIS A 141 18.30 -33.34 0.45
CA HIS A 141 17.20 -34.33 0.31
C HIS A 141 17.74 -35.73 0.11
N TYR A 142 17.30 -36.64 0.98
CA TYR A 142 17.57 -38.08 0.85
C TYR A 142 16.52 -38.72 -0.08
N GLY A 143 16.97 -39.62 -0.96
CA GLY A 143 16.08 -40.28 -1.95
C GLY A 143 15.52 -39.28 -3.00
N LEU A 144 14.30 -39.54 -3.47
CA LEU A 144 13.60 -38.73 -4.47
C LEU A 144 14.33 -38.63 -5.82
N GLU A 145 15.04 -39.70 -6.22
CA GLU A 145 15.94 -39.70 -7.40
C GLU A 145 15.24 -39.21 -8.67
N LYS A 146 14.03 -39.75 -8.98
CA LYS A 146 13.25 -39.33 -10.16
C LYS A 146 12.87 -37.84 -10.15
N VAL A 147 12.60 -37.27 -8.96
CA VAL A 147 12.25 -35.85 -8.81
C VAL A 147 13.49 -35.00 -9.03
N LYS A 148 14.62 -35.38 -8.46
CA LYS A 148 15.91 -34.68 -8.64
C LYS A 148 16.36 -34.70 -10.10
N GLU A 149 16.28 -35.86 -10.75
CA GLU A 149 16.59 -36.01 -12.17
C GLU A 149 15.73 -35.09 -13.04
N ARG A 150 14.42 -35.03 -12.79
CA ARG A 150 13.52 -34.14 -13.51
C ARG A 150 13.83 -32.64 -13.28
N ILE A 151 14.24 -32.26 -12.07
CA ILE A 151 14.70 -30.91 -11.79
C ILE A 151 15.99 -30.60 -12.53
N LEU A 152 16.95 -31.52 -12.54
CA LEU A 152 18.23 -31.34 -13.24
C LEU A 152 18.03 -31.26 -14.77
N GLU A 153 17.15 -32.08 -15.37
CA GLU A 153 16.75 -31.97 -16.77
C GLU A 153 16.18 -30.57 -17.07
N HIS A 154 15.26 -30.09 -16.22
CA HIS A 154 14.69 -28.77 -16.40
C HIS A 154 15.75 -27.66 -16.36
N LEU A 155 16.69 -27.75 -15.39
CA LEU A 155 17.80 -26.79 -15.30
C LEU A 155 18.76 -26.89 -16.49
N ALA A 156 18.97 -28.10 -17.04
CA ALA A 156 19.75 -28.31 -18.25
C ALA A 156 19.10 -27.65 -19.47
N VAL A 157 17.78 -27.80 -19.62
CA VAL A 157 17.03 -27.14 -20.69
C VAL A 157 17.12 -25.62 -20.57
N LEU A 158 16.97 -25.06 -19.36
CA LEU A 158 17.13 -23.63 -19.11
C LEU A 158 18.52 -23.13 -19.51
N LYS A 159 19.56 -23.90 -19.18
CA LYS A 159 20.94 -23.59 -19.54
C LYS A 159 21.16 -23.57 -21.05
N LEU A 160 20.58 -24.53 -21.78
CA LEU A 160 20.72 -24.65 -23.23
C LEU A 160 19.92 -23.59 -23.99
N LYS A 161 18.72 -23.30 -23.50
CA LYS A 161 17.81 -22.36 -24.14
C LYS A 161 18.25 -20.91 -24.01
N GLY A 162 18.93 -20.57 -22.89
CA GLY A 162 19.34 -19.19 -22.59
C GLY A 162 18.17 -18.23 -22.34
N ASP A 163 16.93 -18.69 -22.50
CA ASP A 163 15.69 -17.93 -22.25
C ASP A 163 15.01 -18.49 -21.00
N MET A 164 14.67 -17.61 -20.08
CA MET A 164 14.03 -17.96 -18.82
C MET A 164 12.51 -18.17 -18.92
N LYS A 165 11.95 -18.12 -20.12
CA LYS A 165 10.56 -18.51 -20.39
C LYS A 165 10.41 -20.02 -20.30
N SER A 166 10.30 -20.51 -19.08
CA SER A 166 10.20 -21.92 -18.74
C SER A 166 8.79 -22.26 -18.26
N PRO A 167 8.32 -23.48 -18.52
CA PRO A 167 7.08 -23.97 -17.93
C PRO A 167 7.17 -24.02 -16.41
N ILE A 168 6.04 -23.83 -15.75
CA ILE A 168 5.92 -23.92 -14.29
C ILE A 168 6.06 -25.41 -13.91
N ILE A 169 6.94 -25.70 -12.94
CA ILE A 169 7.07 -27.04 -12.37
C ILE A 169 6.00 -27.23 -11.30
N CYS A 170 5.15 -28.23 -11.45
CA CYS A 170 4.18 -28.65 -10.45
C CYS A 170 4.71 -29.82 -9.64
N LEU A 171 4.91 -29.62 -8.33
CA LEU A 171 5.30 -30.67 -7.39
C LEU A 171 4.05 -31.20 -6.68
N TYR A 172 3.62 -32.42 -7.03
CA TYR A 172 2.48 -33.08 -6.43
C TYR A 172 2.93 -34.21 -5.50
N GLY A 173 2.21 -34.39 -4.38
CA GLY A 173 2.46 -35.47 -3.41
C GLY A 173 1.86 -35.17 -2.04
N PRO A 174 1.91 -36.16 -1.11
CA PRO A 174 1.35 -36.00 0.25
C PRO A 174 2.04 -34.88 1.04
N PRO A 175 1.41 -34.39 2.11
CA PRO A 175 2.05 -33.41 3.01
C PRO A 175 3.32 -34.01 3.65
N GLY A 176 4.29 -33.17 3.99
CA GLY A 176 5.50 -33.57 4.72
C GLY A 176 6.65 -34.14 3.87
N VAL A 177 6.46 -34.44 2.57
CA VAL A 177 7.51 -35.05 1.72
C VAL A 177 8.58 -34.04 1.23
N GLY A 178 8.57 -32.81 1.70
CA GLY A 178 9.62 -31.85 1.38
C GLY A 178 9.43 -31.02 0.11
N LYS A 179 8.22 -30.90 -0.47
CA LYS A 179 7.96 -30.12 -1.68
C LYS A 179 8.47 -28.66 -1.60
N THR A 180 8.20 -28.02 -0.48
CA THR A 180 8.63 -26.62 -0.24
C THR A 180 10.15 -26.50 -0.04
N SER A 181 10.77 -27.48 0.61
CA SER A 181 12.22 -27.49 0.80
C SER A 181 12.97 -27.75 -0.49
N LEU A 182 12.43 -28.58 -1.41
CA LEU A 182 12.97 -28.75 -2.77
C LEU A 182 13.10 -27.43 -3.50
N GLY A 183 12.06 -26.59 -3.47
CA GLY A 183 12.13 -25.28 -4.10
C GLY A 183 13.16 -24.34 -3.47
N LYS A 184 13.34 -24.41 -2.16
CA LYS A 184 14.41 -23.67 -1.47
C LYS A 184 15.80 -24.13 -1.93
N SER A 185 15.98 -25.43 -2.07
CA SER A 185 17.25 -26.01 -2.55
C SER A 185 17.52 -25.68 -4.02
N ILE A 186 16.49 -25.64 -4.88
CA ILE A 186 16.60 -25.16 -6.26
C ILE A 186 17.04 -23.69 -6.29
N ALA A 187 16.39 -22.81 -5.50
CA ALA A 187 16.78 -21.41 -5.43
C ALA A 187 18.22 -21.24 -4.94
N SER A 188 18.65 -22.01 -3.96
CA SER A 188 20.02 -22.03 -3.43
C SER A 188 21.02 -22.50 -4.49
N ALA A 189 20.72 -23.57 -5.22
CA ALA A 189 21.57 -24.11 -6.31
C ALA A 189 21.77 -23.09 -7.44
N LEU A 190 20.70 -22.37 -7.79
CA LEU A 190 20.72 -21.29 -8.81
C LEU A 190 21.31 -19.97 -8.29
N LYS A 191 21.57 -19.83 -6.98
CA LYS A 191 21.92 -18.57 -6.30
C LYS A 191 20.86 -17.47 -6.48
N ARG A 192 19.61 -17.86 -6.62
CA ARG A 192 18.48 -16.93 -6.68
C ARG A 192 17.86 -16.69 -5.31
N LYS A 193 17.20 -15.57 -5.16
CA LYS A 193 16.36 -15.32 -3.99
C LYS A 193 15.17 -16.26 -3.98
N TYR A 194 14.79 -16.74 -2.82
CA TYR A 194 13.65 -17.62 -2.61
C TYR A 194 12.45 -16.83 -2.07
N VAL A 195 11.29 -17.05 -2.67
CA VAL A 195 10.03 -16.44 -2.25
C VAL A 195 8.98 -17.54 -2.10
N ARG A 196 8.39 -17.62 -0.91
CA ARG A 196 7.25 -18.50 -0.67
C ARG A 196 5.96 -17.69 -0.64
N MET A 197 4.99 -18.10 -1.44
CA MET A 197 3.66 -17.52 -1.49
C MET A 197 2.61 -18.61 -1.31
N SER A 198 1.98 -18.63 -0.12
CA SER A 198 0.87 -19.56 0.13
C SER A 198 -0.40 -19.01 -0.52
N LEU A 199 -1.01 -19.82 -1.38
CA LEU A 199 -2.29 -19.51 -2.03
C LEU A 199 -3.48 -20.20 -1.35
N GLY A 200 -3.22 -21.05 -0.33
CA GLY A 200 -4.29 -21.68 0.45
C GLY A 200 -5.10 -20.62 1.22
N GLY A 201 -6.42 -20.65 1.09
CA GLY A 201 -7.31 -19.70 1.73
C GLY A 201 -7.45 -18.33 1.03
N VAL A 202 -6.84 -18.17 -0.15
CA VAL A 202 -7.04 -16.97 -0.97
C VAL A 202 -8.34 -17.13 -1.74
N HIS A 203 -9.32 -16.27 -1.46
CA HIS A 203 -10.62 -16.25 -2.14
C HIS A 203 -10.76 -15.07 -3.11
N ASP A 204 -9.94 -14.02 -2.93
CA ASP A 204 -9.99 -12.82 -3.74
C ASP A 204 -8.78 -12.74 -4.69
N GLU A 205 -9.06 -12.59 -5.98
CA GLU A 205 -8.07 -12.36 -7.03
C GLU A 205 -7.21 -11.12 -6.74
N ALA A 206 -7.80 -10.11 -6.11
CA ALA A 206 -7.13 -8.86 -5.76
C ALA A 206 -5.97 -9.08 -4.77
N GLU A 207 -5.98 -10.13 -3.95
CA GLU A 207 -4.84 -10.46 -3.10
C GLU A 207 -3.60 -10.84 -3.91
N ILE A 208 -3.76 -11.49 -5.06
CA ILE A 208 -2.65 -11.92 -5.92
C ILE A 208 -2.21 -10.79 -6.83
N ARG A 209 -3.16 -10.20 -7.58
CA ARG A 209 -2.91 -9.16 -8.58
C ARG A 209 -2.75 -7.76 -8.00
N GLY A 210 -3.39 -7.49 -6.87
CA GLY A 210 -3.52 -6.15 -6.30
C GLY A 210 -4.85 -5.48 -6.65
N HIS A 211 -5.20 -4.46 -5.92
CA HIS A 211 -6.38 -3.64 -6.17
C HIS A 211 -6.13 -2.64 -7.31
N ARG A 212 -7.19 -2.19 -7.95
CA ARG A 212 -7.09 -1.08 -8.91
C ARG A 212 -6.59 0.17 -8.20
N LYS A 213 -5.64 0.89 -8.80
CA LYS A 213 -5.00 2.06 -8.20
C LYS A 213 -5.95 3.18 -7.81
N THR A 214 -7.16 3.20 -8.35
CA THR A 214 -8.20 4.21 -8.08
C THR A 214 -8.95 4.00 -6.78
N TYR A 215 -8.78 2.87 -6.11
CA TYR A 215 -9.44 2.62 -4.82
C TYR A 215 -8.63 3.18 -3.66
N ILE A 216 -9.30 3.86 -2.74
CA ILE A 216 -8.71 4.31 -1.48
C ILE A 216 -8.23 3.08 -0.70
N GLY A 217 -6.96 3.07 -0.29
CA GLY A 217 -6.35 1.90 0.34
C GLY A 217 -5.91 0.80 -0.63
N ALA A 218 -5.85 1.07 -1.95
CA ALA A 218 -5.31 0.14 -2.93
C ALA A 218 -3.91 -0.34 -2.53
N MET A 219 -3.73 -1.66 -2.50
CA MET A 219 -2.46 -2.28 -2.18
C MET A 219 -1.95 -3.11 -3.34
N PRO A 220 -0.62 -3.15 -3.57
CA PRO A 220 -0.05 -4.07 -4.54
C PRO A 220 -0.31 -5.52 -4.13
N GLY A 221 -0.47 -6.39 -5.13
CA GLY A 221 -0.70 -7.81 -4.90
C GLY A 221 0.49 -8.53 -4.26
N ARG A 222 0.26 -9.75 -3.82
CA ARG A 222 1.27 -10.59 -3.14
C ARG A 222 2.52 -10.80 -3.99
N ILE A 223 2.39 -10.90 -5.31
CA ILE A 223 3.52 -11.05 -6.23
C ILE A 223 4.44 -9.84 -6.14
N ILE A 224 3.89 -8.63 -6.28
CA ILE A 224 4.64 -7.37 -6.22
C ILE A 224 5.28 -7.17 -4.85
N LYS A 225 4.53 -7.38 -3.76
CA LYS A 225 5.06 -7.32 -2.39
C LYS A 225 6.23 -8.29 -2.19
N SER A 226 6.13 -9.47 -2.78
CA SER A 226 7.17 -10.50 -2.68
C SER A 226 8.42 -10.15 -3.48
N LEU A 227 8.29 -9.52 -4.65
CA LEU A 227 9.41 -8.99 -5.43
C LEU A 227 10.16 -7.88 -4.68
N ILE A 228 9.42 -6.94 -4.09
CA ILE A 228 10.01 -5.88 -3.25
C ILE A 228 10.81 -6.50 -2.09
N LYS A 229 10.22 -7.48 -1.39
CA LYS A 229 10.87 -8.18 -0.27
C LYS A 229 12.12 -8.96 -0.72
N ALA A 230 12.08 -9.58 -1.90
CA ALA A 230 13.20 -10.32 -2.46
C ALA A 230 14.38 -9.40 -2.87
N GLY A 231 14.10 -8.16 -3.27
CA GLY A 231 15.09 -7.22 -3.76
C GLY A 231 15.77 -7.64 -5.06
N ALA A 232 15.13 -8.52 -5.84
CA ALA A 232 15.60 -9.01 -7.12
C ALA A 232 14.42 -9.26 -8.07
N SER A 233 14.64 -9.09 -9.37
CA SER A 233 13.61 -9.29 -10.40
C SER A 233 13.44 -10.76 -10.83
N ASN A 234 14.37 -11.63 -10.45
CA ASN A 234 14.39 -13.05 -10.84
C ASN A 234 14.39 -14.04 -9.65
N PRO A 235 13.55 -13.86 -8.62
CA PRO A 235 13.48 -14.84 -7.55
C PRO A 235 12.79 -16.13 -8.01
N VAL A 236 13.02 -17.21 -7.27
CA VAL A 236 12.26 -18.46 -7.41
C VAL A 236 11.02 -18.36 -6.53
N PHE A 237 9.84 -18.42 -7.15
CA PHE A 237 8.54 -18.42 -6.48
C PHE A 237 8.07 -19.85 -6.20
N ILE A 238 7.52 -20.10 -5.01
CA ILE A 238 6.87 -21.35 -4.60
C ILE A 238 5.60 -21.06 -3.82
#